data_2b7db7b0dc463584cf7d2047f39aee77
#
_entry.id   2b7db7b0dc463584cf7d2047f39aee77
#
_cell.length_a   1.000
_cell.length_b   1.000
_cell.length_c   1.000
_cell.angle_alpha   90.00
_cell.angle_beta   90.00
_cell.angle_gamma   90.00
#
_symmetry.space_group_name_H-M   'P 1'
#
loop_
_entity.id
_entity.type
_entity.pdbx_description
1 polymer ?
#
loop_
_entity_poly.entity_id
_entity_poly.type
_entity_poly.pdbx_seq_one_letter_code
_entity_poly.pdbx_strand_id
1 'polypeptide(L)'
;MNNTQATCRCGSTLPFSQCCKPFLIGHSKPKTAEQLMRSRFTAFSLQNHQYLLNTLHTSQRQDDELAALKQNSQHTTWIQLSVLQTKAGQAGDNEGMVEFTASFEEDGEFYQLHECSNFIFENEQWYYTTGNNQVCPITLTIGRNDACWCHSGKKFKKCHG
;
A
#
# COMPACT_ATOMS: atom_id res chain seq x y z
N MET A 1 -30.81 -4.25 4.02
CA MET A 1 -29.62 -3.73 4.72
C MET A 1 -28.40 -4.01 3.85
N ASN A 2 -28.04 -3.10 2.97
CA ASN A 2 -26.90 -3.27 2.07
C ASN A 2 -25.64 -2.83 2.83
N ASN A 3 -25.04 -3.75 3.57
CA ASN A 3 -23.71 -3.57 4.11
C ASN A 3 -22.71 -3.91 3.00
N THR A 4 -22.56 -3.03 2.03
CA THR A 4 -21.48 -3.07 1.06
C THR A 4 -20.19 -2.73 1.83
N GLN A 5 -19.57 -3.74 2.45
CA GLN A 5 -18.24 -3.59 3.01
C GLN A 5 -17.32 -3.10 1.88
N ALA A 6 -16.71 -1.93 2.10
CA ALA A 6 -15.80 -1.36 1.12
C ALA A 6 -14.68 -2.35 0.78
N THR A 7 -14.40 -2.53 -0.51
CA THR A 7 -13.27 -3.34 -0.99
C THR A 7 -11.96 -2.79 -0.44
N CYS A 8 -10.98 -3.66 -0.26
CA CYS A 8 -9.69 -3.25 0.26
C CYS A 8 -8.96 -2.34 -0.73
N ARG A 9 -8.34 -1.27 -0.24
CA ARG A 9 -7.55 -0.34 -1.06
C ARG A 9 -6.33 -0.98 -1.73
N CYS A 10 -5.90 -2.14 -1.24
CA CYS A 10 -4.74 -2.86 -1.82
C CYS A 10 -4.99 -3.45 -3.22
N GLY A 11 -6.16 -3.24 -3.80
CA GLY A 11 -6.51 -3.77 -5.12
C GLY A 11 -6.94 -5.23 -5.13
N SER A 12 -7.06 -5.89 -3.98
CA SER A 12 -7.73 -7.18 -3.88
C SER A 12 -9.24 -6.99 -4.02
N THR A 13 -9.94 -8.03 -4.45
CA THR A 13 -11.41 -8.00 -4.52
C THR A 13 -12.10 -8.23 -3.17
N LEU A 14 -11.31 -8.50 -2.13
CA LEU A 14 -11.82 -8.81 -0.79
C LEU A 14 -12.24 -7.54 -0.04
N PRO A 15 -13.23 -7.65 0.87
CA PRO A 15 -13.54 -6.58 1.80
C PRO A 15 -12.33 -6.24 2.69
N PHE A 16 -12.14 -4.97 3.02
CA PHE A 16 -11.05 -4.52 3.89
C PHE A 16 -10.97 -5.29 5.20
N SER A 17 -12.11 -5.59 5.82
CA SER A 17 -12.21 -6.35 7.08
C SER A 17 -11.67 -7.78 6.99
N GLN A 18 -11.64 -8.37 5.79
CA GLN A 18 -11.15 -9.73 5.52
C GLN A 18 -9.81 -9.76 4.78
N CYS A 19 -9.24 -8.59 4.51
CA CYS A 19 -8.02 -8.43 3.74
C CYS A 19 -6.91 -7.81 4.60
N CYS A 20 -6.68 -6.50 4.48
CA CYS A 20 -5.57 -5.85 5.16
C CYS A 20 -5.87 -5.47 6.62
N LYS A 21 -7.14 -5.24 6.99
CA LYS A 21 -7.48 -4.81 8.35
C LYS A 21 -6.91 -5.73 9.45
N PRO A 22 -7.02 -7.06 9.39
CA PRO A 22 -6.48 -7.94 10.43
C PRO A 22 -4.97 -7.75 10.67
N PHE A 23 -4.22 -7.45 9.62
CA PHE A 23 -2.79 -7.16 9.72
C PHE A 23 -2.52 -5.81 10.36
N LEU A 24 -3.25 -4.77 9.93
CA LEU A 24 -3.07 -3.41 10.42
C LEU A 24 -3.39 -3.24 11.91
N ILE A 25 -4.32 -4.02 12.43
CA ILE A 25 -4.71 -4.00 13.86
C ILE A 25 -4.00 -5.06 14.71
N GLY A 26 -3.08 -5.83 14.13
CA GLY A 26 -2.29 -6.82 14.84
C GLY A 26 -2.99 -8.13 15.18
N HIS A 27 -4.17 -8.41 14.61
CA HIS A 27 -4.89 -9.68 14.82
C HIS A 27 -4.21 -10.86 14.13
N SER A 28 -3.51 -10.62 13.03
CA SER A 28 -2.74 -11.62 12.30
C SER A 28 -1.54 -10.99 11.62
N LYS A 29 -0.61 -11.84 11.18
CA LYS A 29 0.57 -11.43 10.43
C LYS A 29 0.44 -11.87 8.97
N PRO A 30 0.94 -11.07 7.99
CA PRO A 30 1.06 -11.52 6.61
C PRO A 30 1.86 -12.83 6.51
N LYS A 31 1.35 -13.78 5.74
CA LYS A 31 2.00 -15.09 5.52
C LYS A 31 2.92 -15.12 4.31
N THR A 32 2.80 -14.12 3.43
CA THR A 32 3.60 -13.99 2.21
C THR A 32 4.11 -12.56 2.06
N ALA A 33 5.19 -12.40 1.29
CA ALA A 33 5.73 -11.08 0.95
C ALA A 33 4.68 -10.21 0.23
N GLU A 34 3.87 -10.81 -0.66
CA GLU A 34 2.79 -10.08 -1.34
C GLU A 34 1.73 -9.56 -0.36
N GLN A 35 1.32 -10.37 0.60
CA GLN A 35 0.37 -9.92 1.64
C GLN A 35 0.95 -8.76 2.44
N LEU A 36 2.23 -8.79 2.77
CA LEU A 36 2.89 -7.67 3.44
C LEU A 36 2.91 -6.44 2.54
N MET A 37 3.29 -6.56 1.26
CA MET A 37 3.30 -5.44 0.32
C MET A 37 1.91 -4.79 0.22
N ARG A 38 0.86 -5.58 0.02
CA ARG A 38 -0.53 -5.09 -0.07
C ARG A 38 -0.98 -4.38 1.21
N SER A 39 -0.66 -4.93 2.37
CA SER A 39 -1.02 -4.31 3.65
C SER A 39 -0.22 -3.03 3.93
N ARG A 40 1.04 -2.96 3.49
CA ARG A 40 1.84 -1.73 3.58
C ARG A 40 1.27 -0.63 2.68
N PHE A 41 0.86 -0.94 1.44
CA PHE A 41 0.16 0.03 0.58
C PHE A 41 -1.11 0.57 1.26
N THR A 42 -1.92 -0.31 1.85
CA THR A 42 -3.11 0.09 2.59
C THR A 42 -2.75 0.95 3.80
N ALA A 43 -1.66 0.63 4.50
CA ALA A 43 -1.16 1.41 5.63
C ALA A 43 -0.71 2.82 5.19
N PHE A 44 -0.01 2.96 4.06
CA PHE A 44 0.30 4.27 3.47
C PHE A 44 -0.99 5.04 3.14
N SER A 45 -1.94 4.38 2.49
CA SER A 45 -3.22 4.98 2.09
C SER A 45 -4.08 5.44 3.28
N LEU A 46 -3.95 4.79 4.44
CA LEU A 46 -4.65 5.11 5.69
C LEU A 46 -3.79 5.90 6.68
N GLN A 47 -2.55 6.23 6.31
CA GLN A 47 -1.57 6.90 7.18
C GLN A 47 -1.29 6.15 8.49
N ASN A 48 -1.30 4.81 8.45
CA ASN A 48 -0.91 3.98 9.58
C ASN A 48 0.62 3.83 9.63
N HIS A 49 1.29 4.90 10.05
CA HIS A 49 2.74 4.98 10.08
C HIS A 49 3.38 4.00 11.05
N GLN A 50 2.69 3.66 12.14
CA GLN A 50 3.18 2.67 13.10
C GLN A 50 3.31 1.28 12.47
N TYR A 51 2.32 0.86 11.67
CA TYR A 51 2.40 -0.40 10.93
C TYR A 51 3.56 -0.41 9.93
N LEU A 52 3.77 0.70 9.22
CA LEU A 52 4.88 0.85 8.28
C LEU A 52 6.24 0.71 8.99
N LEU A 53 6.39 1.36 10.14
CA LEU A 53 7.58 1.25 10.96
C LEU A 53 7.78 -0.18 11.48
N ASN A 54 6.73 -0.80 12.03
CA ASN A 54 6.81 -2.14 12.60
C ASN A 54 7.13 -3.24 11.57
N THR A 55 6.81 -2.99 10.30
CA THR A 55 7.07 -3.91 9.18
C THR A 55 8.27 -3.53 8.32
N LEU A 56 8.96 -2.45 8.65
CA LEU A 56 10.28 -2.13 8.11
C LEU A 56 11.34 -2.89 8.91
N HIS A 57 12.25 -3.57 8.21
CA HIS A 57 13.32 -4.30 8.88
C HIS A 57 14.22 -3.37 9.69
N THR A 58 14.65 -3.81 10.85
CA THR A 58 15.45 -2.99 11.78
C THR A 58 16.71 -2.43 11.17
N SER A 59 17.37 -3.17 10.27
CA SER A 59 18.58 -2.71 9.55
C SER A 59 18.34 -1.48 8.66
N GLN A 60 17.10 -1.18 8.33
CA GLN A 60 16.71 -0.06 7.44
C GLN A 60 16.11 1.12 8.21
N ARG A 61 15.89 0.97 9.52
CA ARG A 61 15.27 2.04 10.32
C ARG A 61 16.30 3.11 10.68
N GLN A 62 15.87 4.36 10.55
CA GLN A 62 16.59 5.53 11.06
C GLN A 62 16.01 5.93 12.41
N ASP A 63 16.74 6.71 13.19
CA ASP A 63 16.31 7.14 14.53
C ASP A 63 15.02 7.96 14.52
N ASP A 64 14.77 8.70 13.44
CA ASP A 64 13.58 9.55 13.23
C ASP A 64 12.60 8.97 12.20
N GLU A 65 12.67 7.67 11.90
CA GLU A 65 11.89 7.02 10.84
C GLU A 65 10.39 7.29 10.93
N LEU A 66 9.81 7.23 12.12
CA LEU A 66 8.38 7.50 12.30
C LEU A 66 8.02 8.95 11.95
N ALA A 67 8.87 9.90 12.32
CA ALA A 67 8.67 11.32 11.98
C ALA A 67 8.81 11.54 10.47
N ALA A 68 9.80 10.91 9.83
CA ALA A 68 10.02 10.97 8.40
C ALA A 68 8.83 10.37 7.63
N LEU A 69 8.31 9.22 8.04
CA LEU A 69 7.12 8.60 7.45
C LEU A 69 5.91 9.53 7.52
N LYS A 70 5.68 10.18 8.66
CA LYS A 70 4.59 11.14 8.82
C LYS A 70 4.76 12.36 7.91
N GLN A 71 5.94 12.92 7.85
CA GLN A 71 6.23 14.11 7.04
C GLN A 71 6.07 13.81 5.54
N ASN A 72 6.65 12.70 5.07
CA ASN A 72 6.65 12.34 3.64
C ASN A 72 5.26 11.96 3.12
N SER A 73 4.32 11.59 3.98
CA SER A 73 2.98 11.17 3.57
C SER A 73 1.91 12.27 3.67
N GLN A 74 2.25 13.47 4.14
CA GLN A 74 1.27 14.53 4.41
C GLN A 74 0.52 15.01 3.17
N HIS A 75 1.18 15.02 2.01
CA HIS A 75 0.64 15.55 0.76
C HIS A 75 0.35 14.48 -0.28
N THR A 76 0.55 13.21 0.07
CA THR A 76 0.40 12.08 -0.86
C THR A 76 -0.92 11.35 -0.63
N THR A 77 -1.74 11.25 -1.67
CA THR A 77 -2.95 10.43 -1.69
C THR A 77 -2.75 9.22 -2.58
N TRP A 78 -2.65 8.03 -2.00
CA TRP A 78 -2.50 6.80 -2.76
C TRP A 78 -3.82 6.37 -3.39
N ILE A 79 -3.79 6.02 -4.67
CA ILE A 79 -4.98 5.79 -5.51
C ILE A 79 -5.16 4.30 -5.77
N GLN A 80 -4.17 3.64 -6.35
CA GLN A 80 -4.28 2.26 -6.82
C GLN A 80 -2.95 1.53 -6.72
N LEU A 81 -3.01 0.25 -6.36
CA LEU A 81 -1.89 -0.70 -6.39
C LEU A 81 -2.17 -1.78 -7.43
N SER A 82 -1.15 -2.10 -8.23
CA SER A 82 -1.14 -3.24 -9.15
C SER A 82 0.12 -4.05 -8.94
N VAL A 83 -0.02 -5.27 -8.42
CA VAL A 83 1.11 -6.21 -8.30
C VAL A 83 1.34 -6.84 -9.67
N LEU A 84 2.57 -6.71 -10.19
CA LEU A 84 2.96 -7.16 -11.53
C LEU A 84 3.56 -8.55 -11.49
N GLN A 85 4.46 -8.79 -10.53
CA GLN A 85 5.19 -10.05 -10.41
C GLN A 85 5.62 -10.29 -8.97
N THR A 86 5.68 -11.57 -8.60
CA THR A 86 6.29 -12.02 -7.34
C THR A 86 7.36 -13.06 -7.65
N LYS A 87 8.43 -13.07 -6.85
CA LYS A 87 9.47 -14.10 -6.90
C LYS A 87 9.75 -14.58 -5.50
N ALA A 88 9.57 -15.89 -5.25
CA ALA A 88 9.58 -16.46 -3.91
C ALA A 88 8.60 -15.72 -2.96
N GLY A 89 8.86 -15.67 -1.66
CA GLY A 89 8.04 -14.93 -0.71
C GLY A 89 6.74 -15.63 -0.32
N GLN A 90 6.64 -16.94 -0.57
CA GLN A 90 5.51 -17.76 -0.13
C GLN A 90 5.71 -18.22 1.31
N ALA A 91 4.66 -18.82 1.89
CA ALA A 91 4.77 -19.42 3.21
C ALA A 91 5.86 -20.51 3.21
N GLY A 92 6.85 -20.38 4.10
CA GLY A 92 8.02 -21.25 4.17
C GLY A 92 9.28 -20.70 3.51
N ASP A 93 9.18 -19.66 2.69
CA ASP A 93 10.34 -18.96 2.16
C ASP A 93 10.91 -17.96 3.18
N ASN A 94 12.21 -17.71 3.11
CA ASN A 94 12.90 -16.73 3.97
C ASN A 94 13.09 -15.37 3.27
N GLU A 95 12.94 -15.34 1.96
CA GLU A 95 13.12 -14.14 1.13
C GLU A 95 12.02 -14.08 0.08
N GLY A 96 11.71 -12.88 -0.38
CA GLY A 96 10.76 -12.65 -1.46
C GLY A 96 10.95 -11.30 -2.12
N MET A 97 10.49 -11.21 -3.35
CA MET A 97 10.46 -9.97 -4.13
C MET A 97 9.04 -9.76 -4.68
N VAL A 98 8.59 -8.53 -4.63
CA VAL A 98 7.30 -8.10 -5.22
C VAL A 98 7.57 -6.90 -6.12
N GLU A 99 7.23 -7.03 -7.38
CA GLU A 99 7.23 -5.94 -8.34
C GLU A 99 5.80 -5.40 -8.50
N PHE A 100 5.66 -4.10 -8.41
CA PHE A 100 4.34 -3.46 -8.47
C PHE A 100 4.41 -2.05 -9.06
N THR A 101 3.25 -1.56 -9.45
CA THR A 101 3.02 -0.14 -9.70
C THR A 101 2.00 0.38 -8.69
N ALA A 102 2.19 1.63 -8.27
CA ALA A 102 1.24 2.33 -7.41
C ALA A 102 1.04 3.75 -7.92
N SER A 103 -0.20 4.14 -8.15
CA SER A 103 -0.51 5.51 -8.54
C SER A 103 -0.89 6.35 -7.32
N PHE A 104 -0.50 7.62 -7.36
CA PHE A 104 -0.79 8.57 -6.29
C PHE A 104 -0.96 9.99 -6.84
N GLU A 105 -1.62 10.82 -6.04
CA GLU A 105 -1.73 12.25 -6.25
C GLU A 105 -0.88 12.97 -5.21
N GLU A 106 -0.17 14.00 -5.63
CA GLU A 106 0.60 14.88 -4.77
C GLU A 106 0.56 16.31 -5.33
N ASP A 107 0.14 17.24 -4.50
CA ASP A 107 0.02 18.68 -4.84
C ASP A 107 -0.76 18.97 -6.14
N GLY A 108 -1.78 18.17 -6.44
CA GLY A 108 -2.64 18.33 -7.62
C GLY A 108 -2.16 17.61 -8.87
N GLU A 109 -1.00 16.97 -8.82
CA GLU A 109 -0.42 16.21 -9.93
C GLU A 109 -0.49 14.71 -9.67
N PHE A 110 -0.55 13.92 -10.74
CA PHE A 110 -0.66 12.47 -10.65
C PHE A 110 0.64 11.79 -11.09
N TYR A 111 1.01 10.77 -10.33
CA TYR A 111 2.25 10.01 -10.54
C TYR A 111 2.00 8.51 -10.46
N GLN A 112 2.90 7.76 -11.06
CA GLN A 112 3.00 6.32 -10.89
C GLN A 112 4.39 5.95 -10.38
N LEU A 113 4.41 5.28 -9.24
CA LEU A 113 5.58 4.59 -8.72
C LEU A 113 5.64 3.19 -9.34
N HIS A 114 6.79 2.80 -9.86
CA HIS A 114 7.14 1.42 -10.21
C HIS A 114 8.27 0.97 -9.31
N GLU A 115 8.08 -0.10 -8.58
CA GLU A 115 9.07 -0.58 -7.60
C GLU A 115 9.21 -2.10 -7.63
N CYS A 116 10.47 -2.56 -7.50
CA CYS A 116 10.82 -3.92 -7.10
C CYS A 116 11.23 -3.90 -5.64
N SER A 117 10.39 -4.42 -4.76
CA SER A 117 10.63 -4.46 -3.32
C SER A 117 11.16 -5.81 -2.88
N ASN A 118 12.11 -5.80 -1.97
CA ASN A 118 12.67 -7.00 -1.34
C ASN A 118 12.15 -7.15 0.09
N PHE A 119 11.87 -8.39 0.44
CA PHE A 119 11.32 -8.79 1.74
C PHE A 119 12.11 -9.94 2.32
N ILE A 120 12.19 -9.99 3.63
CA ILE A 120 12.76 -11.13 4.37
C ILE A 120 11.76 -11.63 5.42
N PHE A 121 11.83 -12.91 5.71
CA PHE A 121 11.08 -13.53 6.81
C PHE A 121 12.02 -13.81 7.97
N GLU A 122 11.79 -13.17 9.09
CA GLU A 122 12.61 -13.28 10.29
C GLU A 122 11.72 -13.15 11.53
N ASN A 123 12.03 -13.91 12.59
CA ASN A 123 11.26 -13.87 13.83
C ASN A 123 9.74 -14.05 13.62
N GLU A 124 9.38 -15.03 12.79
CA GLU A 124 7.98 -15.38 12.46
C GLU A 124 7.18 -14.24 11.81
N GLN A 125 7.88 -13.34 11.08
CA GLN A 125 7.25 -12.18 10.43
C GLN A 125 7.99 -11.79 9.16
N TRP A 126 7.23 -11.34 8.16
CA TRP A 126 7.77 -10.68 6.98
C TRP A 126 8.12 -9.22 7.27
N TYR A 127 9.24 -8.77 6.72
CA TYR A 127 9.69 -7.38 6.76
C TYR A 127 10.05 -6.88 5.37
N TYR A 128 9.72 -5.63 5.10
CA TYR A 128 10.25 -4.89 3.97
C TYR A 128 11.70 -4.49 4.27
N THR A 129 12.58 -4.63 3.30
CA THR A 129 13.99 -4.25 3.42
C THR A 129 14.34 -3.08 2.50
N THR A 130 14.43 -3.33 1.21
CA THR A 130 14.84 -2.34 0.22
C THR A 130 13.95 -2.40 -1.02
N GLY A 131 13.90 -1.31 -1.77
CA GLY A 131 13.22 -1.23 -3.04
C GLY A 131 14.04 -0.45 -4.05
N ASN A 132 13.95 -0.87 -5.32
CA ASN A 132 14.44 -0.11 -6.46
C ASN A 132 13.22 0.48 -7.17
N ASN A 133 13.11 1.80 -7.19
CA ASN A 133 11.92 2.47 -7.68
C ASN A 133 12.20 3.56 -8.71
N GLN A 134 11.17 3.83 -9.51
CA GLN A 134 11.09 4.95 -10.45
C GLN A 134 9.71 5.59 -10.31
N VAL A 135 9.66 6.91 -10.39
CA VAL A 135 8.42 7.69 -10.36
C VAL A 135 8.29 8.45 -11.67
N CYS A 136 7.14 8.31 -12.32
CA CYS A 136 6.83 9.01 -13.57
C CYS A 136 5.50 9.77 -13.43
N PRO A 137 5.38 10.98 -14.01
CA PRO A 137 4.09 11.66 -14.09
C PRO A 137 3.14 10.86 -14.99
N ILE A 138 1.86 10.85 -14.64
CA ILE A 138 0.80 10.22 -15.43
C ILE A 138 -0.39 11.16 -15.60
N THR A 139 -1.21 10.87 -16.59
CA THR A 139 -2.53 11.49 -16.73
C THR A 139 -3.58 10.51 -16.24
N LEU A 140 -4.37 10.91 -15.24
CA LEU A 140 -5.46 10.09 -14.72
C LEU A 140 -6.75 10.40 -15.49
N THR A 141 -7.29 9.40 -16.18
CA THR A 141 -8.57 9.52 -16.89
C THR A 141 -9.67 8.89 -16.08
N ILE A 142 -10.60 9.71 -15.57
CA ILE A 142 -11.76 9.27 -14.79
C ILE A 142 -13.02 9.83 -15.41
N GLY A 143 -14.02 8.96 -15.59
CA GLY A 143 -15.34 9.37 -16.05
C GLY A 143 -16.10 10.16 -14.98
N ARG A 144 -16.91 11.13 -15.38
CA ARG A 144 -17.70 11.99 -14.46
C ARG A 144 -18.53 11.19 -13.44
N ASN A 145 -18.99 10.01 -13.81
CA ASN A 145 -19.87 9.16 -12.98
C ASN A 145 -19.10 8.08 -12.21
N ASP A 146 -17.81 7.91 -12.46
CA ASP A 146 -16.99 6.91 -11.78
C ASP A 146 -16.74 7.30 -10.32
N ALA A 147 -16.30 6.33 -9.51
CA ALA A 147 -15.88 6.60 -8.15
C ALA A 147 -14.69 7.55 -8.15
N CYS A 148 -14.69 8.52 -7.25
CA CYS A 148 -13.59 9.47 -7.15
C CYS A 148 -12.32 8.76 -6.69
N TRP A 149 -11.19 9.14 -7.28
CA TRP A 149 -9.87 8.57 -6.98
C TRP A 149 -9.42 8.74 -5.52
N CYS A 150 -9.98 9.72 -4.80
CA CYS A 150 -9.61 10.01 -3.42
C CYS A 150 -10.23 9.05 -2.37
N HIS A 151 -10.92 8.01 -2.81
CA HIS A 151 -11.61 7.04 -1.95
C HIS A 151 -12.71 7.62 -1.04
N SER A 152 -13.24 8.79 -1.36
CA SER A 152 -14.33 9.41 -0.60
C SER A 152 -15.68 8.67 -0.71
N GLY A 153 -15.78 7.72 -1.65
CA GLY A 153 -17.03 7.04 -1.98
C GLY A 153 -18.00 7.89 -2.83
N LYS A 154 -17.64 9.12 -3.14
CA LYS A 154 -18.44 10.00 -4.01
C LYS A 154 -18.08 9.77 -5.48
N LYS A 155 -19.02 10.11 -6.37
CA LYS A 155 -18.73 10.18 -7.80
C LYS A 155 -17.75 11.32 -8.09
N PHE A 156 -16.88 11.14 -9.08
CA PHE A 156 -15.87 12.12 -9.46
C PHE A 156 -16.46 13.53 -9.65
N LYS A 157 -17.55 13.67 -10.43
CA LYS A 157 -18.24 14.95 -10.67
C LYS A 157 -18.79 15.65 -9.40
N LYS A 158 -18.88 14.94 -8.28
CA LYS A 158 -19.37 15.49 -6.99
C LYS A 158 -18.25 15.65 -5.96
N CYS A 159 -16.99 15.46 -6.38
CA CYS A 159 -15.82 15.50 -5.51
C CYS A 159 -14.69 16.35 -6.12
N HIS A 160 -14.05 15.87 -7.18
CA HIS A 160 -12.91 16.53 -7.82
C HIS A 160 -13.12 16.83 -9.33
N GLY A 161 -14.29 16.53 -9.84
CA GLY A 161 -14.65 16.77 -11.24
C GLY A 161 -15.54 17.99 -11.47
#